data_c4c030f96cf96ccccf34742112b4fea8
#
_entry.id   c4c030f96cf96ccccf34742112b4fea8
#
_cell.length_a   1.000
_cell.length_b   1.000
_cell.length_c   1.000
_cell.angle_alpha   90.00
_cell.angle_beta   90.00
_cell.angle_gamma   90.00
#
_symmetry.space_group_name_H-M   'P 1'
#
loop_
_entity.id
_entity.type
_entity.pdbx_description
1 polymer ?
#
loop_
_entity_poly.entity_id
_entity_poly.type
_entity_poly.pdbx_seq_one_letter_code
_entity_poly.pdbx_strand_id
1 'polypeptide(L)'
;MTQVEDYLEDSELERAVEDYRREHERVEKETSRLLMEAGVSEKDPSPVASASSWITTEMRLMMKGDCHQVAKLMMNGCNMGIQSIAKCQNECSDASREARQIAKDLIHTEEDFMGRMKEFL
;
A
#
# COMPACT_ATOMS: atom_id res chain seq x y z
N MET A 1 11.13 -18.65 -22.82
CA MET A 1 10.27 -18.59 -21.61
C MET A 1 9.04 -19.46 -21.81
N THR A 2 8.71 -20.27 -20.84
CA THR A 2 7.56 -21.14 -20.92
C THR A 2 6.32 -20.44 -20.34
N GLN A 3 5.14 -20.79 -20.82
CA GLN A 3 3.86 -20.26 -20.30
C GLN A 3 3.68 -20.55 -18.80
N VAL A 4 4.29 -21.64 -18.30
CA VAL A 4 4.24 -22.03 -16.89
C VAL A 4 5.01 -21.04 -16.01
N GLU A 5 6.17 -20.57 -16.48
CA GLU A 5 6.97 -19.58 -15.74
C GLU A 5 6.24 -18.25 -15.63
N ASP A 6 5.62 -17.78 -16.73
CA ASP A 6 4.84 -16.55 -16.74
C ASP A 6 3.64 -16.65 -15.80
N TYR A 7 2.98 -17.81 -15.80
CA TYR A 7 1.85 -18.05 -14.88
C TYR A 7 2.27 -18.04 -13.43
N LEU A 8 3.43 -18.61 -13.09
CA LEU A 8 3.95 -18.62 -11.72
C LEU A 8 4.32 -17.20 -11.27
N GLU A 9 4.93 -16.41 -12.13
CA GLU A 9 5.24 -14.99 -11.83
C GLU A 9 3.97 -14.19 -11.58
N ASP A 10 2.97 -14.34 -12.44
CA ASP A 10 1.67 -13.66 -12.27
C ASP A 10 1.02 -14.04 -10.95
N SER A 11 1.03 -15.33 -10.61
CA SER A 11 0.44 -15.84 -9.38
C SER A 11 1.16 -15.32 -8.13
N GLU A 12 2.47 -15.26 -8.16
CA GLU A 12 3.28 -14.72 -7.07
C GLU A 12 3.05 -13.22 -6.91
N LEU A 13 2.97 -12.49 -8.02
CA LEU A 13 2.68 -11.06 -8.01
C LEU A 13 1.29 -10.79 -7.44
N GLU A 14 0.28 -11.55 -7.86
CA GLU A 14 -1.07 -11.43 -7.31
C GLU A 14 -1.10 -11.63 -5.81
N ARG A 15 -0.38 -12.63 -5.33
CA ARG A 15 -0.30 -12.92 -3.89
C ARG A 15 0.36 -11.77 -3.14
N ALA A 16 1.46 -11.25 -3.68
CA ALA A 16 2.17 -10.12 -3.08
C ALA A 16 1.26 -8.89 -2.96
N VAL A 17 0.52 -8.58 -4.02
CA VAL A 17 -0.42 -7.46 -4.05
C VAL A 17 -1.58 -7.67 -3.09
N GLU A 18 -2.12 -8.89 -3.02
CA GLU A 18 -3.21 -9.19 -2.10
C GLU A 18 -2.77 -9.04 -0.64
N ASP A 19 -1.56 -9.48 -0.30
CA ASP A 19 -1.00 -9.30 1.04
C ASP A 19 -0.83 -7.80 1.37
N TYR A 20 -0.37 -7.03 0.41
CA TYR A 20 -0.23 -5.58 0.53
C TYR A 20 -1.58 -4.90 0.74
N ARG A 21 -2.58 -5.30 -0.03
CA ARG A 21 -3.94 -4.77 0.10
C ARG A 21 -4.53 -5.05 1.47
N ARG A 22 -4.35 -6.25 1.98
CA ARG A 22 -4.83 -6.66 3.32
C ARG A 22 -4.18 -5.82 4.41
N GLU A 23 -2.89 -5.58 4.29
CA GLU A 23 -2.17 -4.78 5.27
C GLU A 23 -2.68 -3.33 5.27
N HIS A 24 -2.97 -2.78 4.09
CA HIS A 24 -3.56 -1.45 3.97
C HIS A 24 -4.96 -1.38 4.57
N GLU A 25 -5.77 -2.40 4.38
CA GLU A 25 -7.11 -2.48 5.00
C GLU A 25 -7.00 -2.51 6.52
N ARG A 26 -6.05 -3.26 7.05
CA ARG A 26 -5.81 -3.33 8.49
C ARG A 26 -5.46 -1.95 9.05
N VAL A 27 -4.54 -1.26 8.40
CA VAL A 27 -4.12 0.09 8.81
C VAL A 27 -5.27 1.07 8.70
N GLU A 28 -6.08 0.98 7.66
CA GLU A 28 -7.26 1.82 7.48
C GLU A 28 -8.25 1.66 8.63
N LYS A 29 -8.56 0.43 9.00
CA LYS A 29 -9.48 0.14 10.10
C LYS A 29 -8.95 0.70 11.42
N GLU A 30 -7.67 0.54 11.67
CA GLU A 30 -7.04 1.04 12.88
C GLU A 30 -7.03 2.57 12.93
N THR A 31 -6.76 3.21 11.79
CA THR A 31 -6.81 4.67 11.65
C THR A 31 -8.22 5.20 11.88
N SER A 32 -9.23 4.55 11.29
CA SER A 32 -10.64 4.93 11.50
C SER A 32 -11.03 4.82 12.97
N ARG A 33 -10.58 3.77 13.64
CA ARG A 33 -10.84 3.60 15.08
C ARG A 33 -10.25 4.76 15.89
N LEU A 34 -9.01 5.13 15.61
CA LEU A 34 -8.36 6.25 16.31
C LEU A 34 -9.08 7.58 16.06
N LEU A 35 -9.52 7.82 14.84
CA LEU A 35 -10.27 9.04 14.49
C LEU A 35 -11.60 9.09 15.24
N MET A 36 -12.30 7.99 15.33
CA MET A 36 -13.56 7.90 16.09
C MET A 36 -13.34 8.16 17.57
N GLU A 37 -12.30 7.58 18.17
CA GLU A 37 -11.94 7.80 19.57
C GLU A 37 -11.59 9.27 19.84
N ALA A 38 -10.98 9.94 18.87
CA ALA A 38 -10.64 11.35 18.96
C ALA A 38 -11.83 12.29 18.68
N GLY A 39 -12.98 11.75 18.31
CA GLY A 39 -14.18 12.53 17.99
C GLY A 39 -14.13 13.22 16.63
N VAL A 40 -13.26 12.76 15.74
CA VAL A 40 -13.14 13.30 14.37
C VAL A 40 -13.97 12.44 13.43
N SER A 41 -14.86 13.08 12.66
CA SER A 41 -15.63 12.38 11.63
C SER A 41 -14.85 12.39 10.31
N GLU A 42 -14.81 11.24 9.65
CA GLU A 42 -14.26 11.16 8.31
C GLU A 42 -15.26 11.76 7.32
N LYS A 43 -14.85 12.85 6.66
CA LYS A 43 -15.70 13.51 5.66
C LYS A 43 -15.43 13.00 4.24
N ASP A 44 -14.23 12.50 4.01
CA ASP A 44 -13.78 11.99 2.72
C ASP A 44 -13.20 10.60 2.89
N PRO A 45 -13.18 9.76 1.82
CA PRO A 45 -12.48 8.48 1.86
C PRO A 45 -11.03 8.73 2.30
N SER A 46 -10.52 7.89 3.21
CA SER A 46 -9.15 8.03 3.64
C SER A 46 -8.19 7.85 2.44
N PRO A 47 -7.02 8.49 2.45
CA PRO A 47 -6.02 8.25 1.41
C PRO A 47 -5.66 6.78 1.25
N VAL A 48 -5.71 6.02 2.35
CA VAL A 48 -5.45 4.57 2.34
C VAL A 48 -6.56 3.82 1.60
N ALA A 49 -7.83 4.17 1.85
CA ALA A 49 -8.97 3.57 1.17
C ALA A 49 -8.91 3.85 -0.33
N SER A 50 -8.59 5.08 -0.72
CA SER A 50 -8.42 5.47 -2.12
C SER A 50 -7.30 4.70 -2.78
N ALA A 51 -6.17 4.52 -2.10
CA ALA A 51 -5.04 3.74 -2.58
C ALA A 51 -5.41 2.28 -2.76
N SER A 52 -6.10 1.67 -1.80
CA SER A 52 -6.54 0.28 -1.88
C SER A 52 -7.51 0.06 -3.04
N SER A 53 -8.43 0.99 -3.26
CA SER A 53 -9.38 0.94 -4.38
C SER A 53 -8.65 1.03 -5.72
N TRP A 54 -7.68 1.93 -5.83
CA TRP A 54 -6.86 2.08 -7.03
C TRP A 54 -6.08 0.80 -7.32
N ILE A 55 -5.43 0.23 -6.31
CA ILE A 55 -4.68 -1.03 -6.44
C ILE A 55 -5.59 -2.13 -6.97
N THR A 56 -6.77 -2.29 -6.40
CA THR A 56 -7.71 -3.35 -6.81
C THR A 56 -8.18 -3.19 -8.24
N THR A 57 -8.53 -1.96 -8.64
CA THR A 57 -9.10 -1.69 -9.97
C THR A 57 -8.03 -1.71 -11.05
N GLU A 58 -6.97 -0.91 -10.87
CA GLU A 58 -5.93 -0.76 -11.89
C GLU A 58 -5.10 -2.03 -12.04
N MET A 59 -4.83 -2.74 -10.96
CA MET A 59 -4.06 -3.97 -11.03
C MET A 59 -4.78 -5.07 -11.79
N ARG A 60 -6.08 -5.21 -11.64
CA ARG A 60 -6.85 -6.20 -12.40
C ARG A 60 -6.79 -5.95 -13.90
N LEU A 61 -6.73 -4.67 -14.28
CA LEU A 61 -6.62 -4.27 -15.67
C LEU A 61 -5.21 -4.51 -16.21
N MET A 62 -4.19 -4.32 -15.38
CA MET A 62 -2.78 -4.42 -15.76
C MET A 62 -2.21 -5.83 -15.71
N MET A 63 -2.72 -6.69 -14.83
CA MET A 63 -2.15 -8.03 -14.63
C MET A 63 -2.30 -8.96 -15.83
N LYS A 64 -3.14 -8.60 -16.77
CA LYS A 64 -3.22 -9.32 -18.05
C LYS A 64 -2.13 -8.89 -19.04
N GLY A 65 -1.32 -7.92 -18.65
CA GLY A 65 -0.27 -7.37 -19.49
C GLY A 65 1.12 -7.82 -19.06
N ASP A 66 1.87 -6.90 -18.48
CA ASP A 66 3.29 -7.07 -18.18
C ASP A 66 3.57 -6.93 -16.69
N CYS A 67 4.03 -8.01 -16.06
CA CYS A 67 4.41 -8.03 -14.64
C CYS A 67 5.46 -6.97 -14.31
N HIS A 68 6.40 -6.72 -15.23
CA HIS A 68 7.44 -5.70 -15.03
C HIS A 68 6.84 -4.31 -14.92
N GLN A 69 5.85 -4.00 -15.74
CA GLN A 69 5.15 -2.71 -15.71
C GLN A 69 4.35 -2.55 -14.42
N VAL A 70 3.66 -3.60 -13.99
CA VAL A 70 2.90 -3.61 -12.75
C VAL A 70 3.83 -3.35 -11.57
N ALA A 71 4.95 -4.09 -11.49
CA ALA A 71 5.93 -3.93 -10.43
C ALA A 71 6.48 -2.51 -10.37
N LYS A 72 6.82 -1.95 -11.52
CA LYS A 72 7.33 -0.58 -11.64
C LYS A 72 6.33 0.45 -11.12
N LEU A 73 5.08 0.33 -11.54
CA LEU A 73 4.01 1.24 -11.10
C LEU A 73 3.77 1.13 -9.60
N MET A 74 3.75 -0.08 -9.07
CA MET A 74 3.56 -0.31 -7.64
C MET A 74 4.71 0.28 -6.82
N MET A 75 5.95 0.12 -7.28
CA MET A 75 7.11 0.72 -6.62
C MET A 75 7.04 2.24 -6.61
N ASN A 76 6.63 2.85 -7.70
CA ASN A 76 6.44 4.30 -7.78
C ASN A 76 5.37 4.76 -6.78
N GLY A 77 4.26 4.05 -6.72
CA GLY A 77 3.18 4.34 -5.77
C GLY A 77 3.64 4.23 -4.32
N CYS A 78 4.39 3.18 -3.99
CA CYS A 78 4.95 2.99 -2.65
C CYS A 78 5.91 4.11 -2.27
N ASN A 79 6.76 4.53 -3.19
CA ASN A 79 7.70 5.62 -2.96
C ASN A 79 6.97 6.93 -2.67
N MET A 80 5.92 7.23 -3.42
CA MET A 80 5.09 8.41 -3.18
C MET A 80 4.38 8.33 -1.82
N GLY A 81 3.90 7.15 -1.46
CA GLY A 81 3.27 6.89 -0.16
C GLY A 81 4.23 7.12 0.99
N ILE A 82 5.45 6.61 0.89
CA ILE A 82 6.49 6.80 1.91
C ILE A 82 6.79 8.29 2.09
N GLN A 83 6.95 9.02 0.99
CA GLN A 83 7.21 10.46 1.04
C GLN A 83 6.07 11.22 1.74
N SER A 84 4.84 10.88 1.42
CA SER A 84 3.66 11.53 2.02
C SER A 84 3.57 11.26 3.53
N ILE A 85 3.81 10.02 3.93
CA ILE A 85 3.76 9.63 5.34
C ILE A 85 4.90 10.27 6.12
N ALA A 86 6.11 10.24 5.58
CA ALA A 86 7.27 10.86 6.22
C ALA A 86 7.09 12.36 6.39
N LYS A 87 6.51 13.03 5.40
CA LYS A 87 6.16 14.45 5.49
C LYS A 87 5.18 14.70 6.63
N CYS A 88 4.13 13.89 6.71
CA CYS A 88 3.17 13.96 7.81
C CYS A 88 3.83 13.78 9.17
N GLN A 89 4.73 12.82 9.31
CA GLN A 89 5.47 12.59 10.56
C GLN A 89 6.27 13.82 10.96
N ASN A 90 6.91 14.48 9.98
CA ASN A 90 7.73 15.65 10.23
C ASN A 90 6.89 16.88 10.61
N GLU A 91 5.69 17.00 10.07
CA GLU A 91 4.79 18.13 10.32
C GLU A 91 3.96 17.96 11.58
N CYS A 92 3.70 16.74 12.02
CA CYS A 92 2.83 16.41 13.14
C CYS A 92 3.62 15.86 14.32
N SER A 93 4.50 16.68 14.89
CA SER A 93 5.36 16.29 16.01
C SER A 93 4.58 15.98 17.30
N ASP A 94 3.36 16.51 17.41
CA ASP A 94 2.47 16.32 18.57
C ASP A 94 1.44 15.20 18.38
N ALA A 95 1.57 14.41 17.32
CA ALA A 95 0.70 13.27 17.09
C ALA A 95 0.80 12.25 18.23
N SER A 96 -0.30 11.54 18.49
CA SER A 96 -0.34 10.52 19.52
C SER A 96 0.68 9.41 19.26
N ARG A 97 1.06 8.71 20.31
CA ARG A 97 1.99 7.57 20.21
C ARG A 97 1.47 6.50 19.25
N GLU A 98 0.16 6.23 19.33
CA GLU A 98 -0.50 5.24 18.46
C GLU A 98 -0.47 5.68 17.00
N ALA A 99 -0.75 6.96 16.73
CA ALA A 99 -0.70 7.49 15.35
C ALA A 99 0.71 7.42 14.78
N ARG A 100 1.72 7.74 15.59
CA ARG A 100 3.12 7.64 15.17
C ARG A 100 3.52 6.20 14.88
N GLN A 101 3.03 5.25 15.66
CA GLN A 101 3.31 3.83 15.43
C GLN A 101 2.67 3.34 14.13
N ILE A 102 1.44 3.74 13.85
CA ILE A 102 0.76 3.40 12.61
C ILE A 102 1.55 3.92 11.39
N ALA A 103 2.04 5.16 11.48
CA ALA A 103 2.84 5.75 10.40
C ALA A 103 4.13 4.96 10.16
N LYS A 104 4.82 4.56 11.21
CA LYS A 104 6.03 3.73 11.10
C LYS A 104 5.73 2.38 10.48
N ASP A 105 4.66 1.73 10.94
CA ASP A 105 4.26 0.41 10.43
C ASP A 105 3.90 0.50 8.95
N LEU A 106 3.22 1.57 8.55
CA LEU A 106 2.83 1.76 7.16
C LEU A 106 4.06 1.99 6.26
N ILE A 107 5.01 2.81 6.70
CA ILE A 107 6.26 3.01 5.95
C ILE A 107 6.99 1.67 5.79
N HIS A 108 7.05 0.87 6.84
CA HIS A 108 7.69 -0.43 6.81
C HIS A 108 6.99 -1.38 5.84
N THR A 109 5.67 -1.38 5.82
CA THR A 109 4.86 -2.15 4.87
C THR A 109 5.17 -1.75 3.44
N GLU A 110 5.27 -0.44 3.17
CA GLU A 110 5.61 0.08 1.85
C GLU A 110 7.01 -0.36 1.41
N GLU A 111 7.99 -0.26 2.31
CA GLU A 111 9.36 -0.66 2.03
C GLU A 111 9.48 -2.16 1.75
N ASP A 112 8.81 -2.99 2.55
CA ASP A 112 8.78 -4.44 2.36
C ASP A 112 8.17 -4.81 1.01
N PHE A 113 7.07 -4.15 0.67
CA PHE A 113 6.40 -4.39 -0.61
C PHE A 113 7.27 -3.98 -1.79
N MET A 114 7.96 -2.85 -1.70
CA MET A 114 8.92 -2.43 -2.72
C MET A 114 10.03 -3.48 -2.90
N GLY A 115 10.50 -4.03 -1.80
CA GLY A 115 11.49 -5.12 -1.83
C GLY A 115 10.98 -6.35 -2.58
N ARG A 116 9.72 -6.71 -2.37
CA ARG A 116 9.09 -7.83 -3.09
C ARG A 116 8.91 -7.52 -4.57
N MET A 117 8.56 -6.28 -4.90
CA MET A 117 8.36 -5.87 -6.30
C MET A 117 9.64 -5.90 -7.12
N LYS A 118 10.80 -5.73 -6.50
CA LYS A 118 12.09 -5.81 -7.20
C LYS A 118 12.28 -7.14 -7.94
N GLU A 119 11.74 -8.21 -7.41
CA GLU A 119 11.85 -9.54 -8.01
C GLU A 119 11.11 -9.64 -9.35
N PHE A 120 10.17 -8.74 -9.60
CA PHE A 120 9.36 -8.73 -10.82
C PHE A 120 9.80 -7.69 -11.85
N LEU A 121 10.82 -6.92 -11.54
CA LEU A 121 11.37 -5.91 -12.47
C LEU A 121 12.14 -6.53 -13.63
#